data_fc3635d92be2e68f1654c10defa6f354
#
_entry.id   fc3635d92be2e68f1654c10defa6f354
#
_cell.length_a   1.000
_cell.length_b   1.000
_cell.length_c   1.000
_cell.angle_alpha   90.00
_cell.angle_beta   90.00
_cell.angle_gamma   90.00
#
_symmetry.space_group_name_H-M   'P 1'
#
loop_
_entity.id
_entity.type
_entity.pdbx_description
1 polymer ?
#
loop_
_entity_poly.entity_id
_entity_poly.type
_entity_poly.pdbx_seq_one_letter_code
_entity_poly.pdbx_strand_id
1 'polypeptide(L)'
;PKRDLLRGLVGAFVVLPGFALLILVIAPGGAGTLALIKSGNPLVESLALAYGGSTWMGSFVNLVGLAGLIASFFSIIYAYSRQIFALSRAGYLPRKLSQTNKSKAPVLALVIPGIIGFGLSLTGQGDLLILVAVFGATISYVLMMAAHITLRIRRPKMERPYRTPGGIFTSGLALILACIAVVAGFLVDPRVVIGAAIIYGVLIAYFAFYSRHHLVAGTPEEEFAAIQAAEAALH
;
A
#
# COMPACT_ATOMS: atom_id res chain seq x y z
N PRO A 1 6.19 10.18 -22.21
CA PRO A 1 6.29 9.71 -20.81
C PRO A 1 4.95 9.67 -20.08
N LYS A 2 4.08 10.73 -20.18
CA LYS A 2 2.79 10.77 -19.44
C LYS A 2 1.79 9.71 -19.89
N ARG A 3 1.73 9.37 -21.18
CA ARG A 3 0.83 8.33 -21.72
C ARG A 3 1.29 6.92 -21.36
N ASP A 4 2.58 6.68 -21.34
CA ASP A 4 3.15 5.35 -21.11
C ASP A 4 3.02 4.96 -19.63
N LEU A 5 3.25 5.90 -18.71
CA LEU A 5 3.02 5.72 -17.28
C LEU A 5 1.56 5.32 -17.01
N LEU A 6 0.61 6.02 -17.64
CA LEU A 6 -0.81 5.73 -17.45
C LEU A 6 -1.20 4.37 -18.00
N ARG A 7 -0.74 4.03 -19.21
CA ARG A 7 -0.99 2.72 -19.83
C ARG A 7 -0.40 1.58 -19.00
N GLY A 8 0.81 1.78 -18.46
CA GLY A 8 1.46 0.82 -17.57
C GLY A 8 0.68 0.61 -16.28
N LEU A 9 0.23 1.69 -15.62
CA LEU A 9 -0.60 1.60 -14.41
C LEU A 9 -1.94 0.91 -14.67
N VAL A 10 -2.68 1.33 -15.71
CA VAL A 10 -3.97 0.71 -16.05
C VAL A 10 -3.77 -0.76 -16.43
N GLY A 11 -2.73 -1.07 -17.21
CA GLY A 11 -2.39 -2.45 -17.56
C GLY A 11 -2.11 -3.30 -16.32
N ALA A 12 -1.32 -2.81 -15.37
CA ALA A 12 -1.05 -3.51 -14.12
C ALA A 12 -2.33 -3.76 -13.30
N PHE A 13 -3.22 -2.75 -13.21
CA PHE A 13 -4.51 -2.88 -12.51
C PHE A 13 -5.51 -3.82 -13.20
N VAL A 14 -5.36 -4.14 -14.46
CA VAL A 14 -6.18 -5.15 -15.16
C VAL A 14 -5.55 -6.53 -15.00
N VAL A 15 -4.24 -6.63 -15.21
CA VAL A 15 -3.52 -7.92 -15.21
C VAL A 15 -3.46 -8.53 -13.81
N LEU A 16 -3.13 -7.75 -12.77
CA LEU A 16 -3.00 -8.27 -11.42
C LEU A 16 -4.30 -8.84 -10.85
N PRO A 17 -5.44 -8.12 -10.86
CA PRO A 17 -6.72 -8.70 -10.42
C PRO A 17 -7.19 -9.85 -11.31
N GLY A 18 -6.91 -9.80 -12.61
CA GLY A 18 -7.22 -10.88 -13.53
C GLY A 18 -6.53 -12.18 -13.12
N PHE A 19 -5.23 -12.16 -12.87
CA PHE A 19 -4.50 -13.31 -12.35
C PHE A 19 -4.95 -13.72 -10.95
N ALA A 20 -5.24 -12.76 -10.06
CA ALA A 20 -5.73 -13.05 -8.71
C ALA A 20 -7.06 -13.81 -8.74
N LEU A 21 -8.02 -13.36 -9.57
CA LEU A 21 -9.31 -14.04 -9.74
C LEU A 21 -9.13 -15.42 -10.36
N LEU A 22 -8.25 -15.55 -11.35
CA LEU A 22 -7.96 -16.82 -12.00
C LEU A 22 -7.39 -17.83 -11.01
N ILE A 23 -6.44 -17.44 -10.17
CA ILE A 23 -5.87 -18.28 -9.10
C ILE A 23 -6.95 -18.64 -8.08
N LEU A 24 -7.80 -17.69 -7.68
CA LEU A 24 -8.87 -17.90 -6.71
C LEU A 24 -9.88 -18.97 -7.18
N VAL A 25 -10.10 -19.09 -8.49
CA VAL A 25 -11.01 -20.10 -9.07
C VAL A 25 -10.30 -21.42 -9.32
N ILE A 26 -9.08 -21.41 -9.86
CA ILE A 26 -8.36 -22.62 -10.29
C ILE A 26 -7.81 -23.38 -9.08
N ALA A 27 -7.24 -22.71 -8.08
CA ALA A 27 -6.61 -23.40 -6.96
C ALA A 27 -7.59 -24.28 -6.18
N PRO A 28 -8.79 -23.81 -5.77
CA PRO A 28 -9.81 -24.68 -5.15
C PRO A 28 -10.38 -25.75 -6.07
N GLY A 29 -10.43 -25.48 -7.38
CA GLY A 29 -10.92 -26.42 -8.40
C GLY A 29 -10.08 -27.68 -8.50
N GLY A 30 -8.77 -27.62 -8.26
CA GLY A 30 -7.86 -28.75 -8.30
C GLY A 30 -7.83 -29.60 -7.03
N ALA A 31 -8.01 -29.00 -5.86
CA ALA A 31 -7.78 -29.66 -4.57
C ALA A 31 -9.02 -29.72 -3.67
N GLY A 32 -10.04 -28.94 -3.98
CA GLY A 32 -11.20 -28.70 -3.11
C GLY A 32 -10.92 -27.63 -2.05
N THR A 33 -11.94 -26.81 -1.79
CA THR A 33 -11.82 -25.62 -0.89
C THR A 33 -11.42 -26.02 0.53
N LEU A 34 -11.98 -27.12 1.06
CA LEU A 34 -11.74 -27.57 2.44
C LEU A 34 -10.29 -27.99 2.70
N ALA A 35 -9.63 -28.57 1.69
CA ALA A 35 -8.23 -28.98 1.79
C ALA A 35 -7.28 -27.77 1.90
N LEU A 36 -7.64 -26.63 1.29
CA LEU A 36 -6.80 -25.45 1.20
C LEU A 36 -6.99 -24.45 2.36
N ILE A 37 -8.05 -24.55 3.15
CA ILE A 37 -8.36 -23.58 4.24
C ILE A 37 -7.23 -23.47 5.27
N LYS A 38 -6.50 -24.54 5.53
CA LYS A 38 -5.40 -24.57 6.51
C LYS A 38 -4.02 -24.51 5.87
N SER A 39 -3.95 -24.38 4.55
CA SER A 39 -2.69 -24.39 3.81
C SER A 39 -1.97 -23.05 3.93
N GLY A 40 -0.69 -23.10 4.29
CA GLY A 40 0.20 -21.93 4.24
C GLY A 40 0.64 -21.55 2.81
N ASN A 41 0.46 -22.47 1.83
CA ASN A 41 0.79 -22.25 0.42
C ASN A 41 -0.25 -22.91 -0.50
N PRO A 42 -1.44 -22.34 -0.60
CA PRO A 42 -2.59 -22.97 -1.27
C PRO A 42 -2.34 -23.39 -2.72
N LEU A 43 -1.57 -22.61 -3.47
CA LEU A 43 -1.31 -22.89 -4.88
C LEU A 43 -0.42 -24.13 -5.06
N VAL A 44 0.65 -24.26 -4.29
CA VAL A 44 1.55 -25.41 -4.35
C VAL A 44 0.86 -26.67 -3.87
N GLU A 45 0.07 -26.57 -2.82
CA GLU A 45 -0.69 -27.70 -2.26
C GLU A 45 -1.80 -28.15 -3.20
N SER A 46 -2.48 -27.24 -3.89
CA SER A 46 -3.44 -27.55 -4.95
C SER A 46 -2.79 -28.35 -6.08
N LEU A 47 -1.60 -27.96 -6.50
CA LEU A 47 -0.84 -28.70 -7.52
C LEU A 47 -0.42 -30.10 -7.02
N ALA A 48 0.04 -30.22 -5.78
CA ALA A 48 0.41 -31.49 -5.20
C ALA A 48 -0.77 -32.46 -5.11
N LEU A 49 -1.95 -31.98 -4.71
CA LEU A 49 -3.17 -32.78 -4.63
C LEU A 49 -3.70 -33.17 -6.02
N ALA A 50 -3.64 -32.24 -6.99
CA ALA A 50 -4.10 -32.51 -8.36
C ALA A 50 -3.25 -33.52 -9.12
N TYR A 51 -1.93 -33.55 -8.86
CA TYR A 51 -0.97 -34.40 -9.57
C TYR A 51 -0.40 -35.55 -8.75
N GLY A 52 -0.95 -35.83 -7.57
CA GLY A 52 -0.62 -37.03 -6.79
C GLY A 52 0.68 -36.98 -6.00
N GLY A 53 1.12 -35.80 -5.59
CA GLY A 53 2.28 -35.63 -4.72
C GLY A 53 3.17 -34.44 -5.04
N SER A 54 4.32 -34.33 -4.41
CA SER A 54 5.30 -33.27 -4.67
C SER A 54 5.92 -33.46 -6.05
N THR A 55 5.47 -32.69 -7.00
CA THR A 55 6.01 -32.67 -8.37
C THR A 55 7.08 -31.60 -8.52
N TRP A 56 7.99 -31.77 -9.49
CA TRP A 56 8.94 -30.73 -9.87
C TRP A 56 8.25 -29.41 -10.21
N MET A 57 7.02 -29.46 -10.71
CA MET A 57 6.19 -28.31 -11.04
C MET A 57 5.79 -27.52 -9.77
N GLY A 58 5.41 -28.21 -8.68
CA GLY A 58 5.14 -27.58 -7.38
C GLY A 58 6.39 -26.89 -6.82
N SER A 59 7.55 -27.52 -6.92
CA SER A 59 8.82 -26.92 -6.51
C SER A 59 9.20 -25.71 -7.35
N PHE A 60 8.97 -25.75 -8.65
CA PHE A 60 9.20 -24.64 -9.56
C PHE A 60 8.29 -23.46 -9.24
N VAL A 61 6.98 -23.69 -9.04
CA VAL A 61 6.01 -22.65 -8.66
C VAL A 61 6.38 -22.03 -7.30
N ASN A 62 6.83 -22.84 -6.35
CA ASN A 62 7.30 -22.35 -5.05
C ASN A 62 8.54 -21.46 -5.19
N LEU A 63 9.50 -21.86 -6.02
CA LEU A 63 10.71 -21.05 -6.29
C LEU A 63 10.36 -19.71 -6.96
N VAL A 64 9.47 -19.73 -7.95
CA VAL A 64 8.98 -18.49 -8.62
C VAL A 64 8.22 -17.60 -7.63
N GLY A 65 7.39 -18.20 -6.79
CA GLY A 65 6.69 -17.50 -5.71
C GLY A 65 7.67 -16.84 -4.73
N LEU A 66 8.70 -17.56 -4.31
CA LEU A 66 9.76 -17.02 -3.44
C LEU A 66 10.49 -15.85 -4.10
N ALA A 67 10.85 -15.97 -5.37
CA ALA A 67 11.47 -14.87 -6.12
C ALA A 67 10.56 -13.64 -6.20
N GLY A 68 9.25 -13.86 -6.41
CA GLY A 68 8.24 -12.80 -6.38
C GLY A 68 8.10 -12.12 -5.02
N LEU A 69 8.13 -12.88 -3.93
CA LEU A 69 8.13 -12.35 -2.56
C LEU A 69 9.37 -11.50 -2.27
N ILE A 70 10.56 -11.95 -2.69
CA ILE A 70 11.80 -11.19 -2.55
C ILE A 70 11.72 -9.87 -3.33
N ALA A 71 11.24 -9.89 -4.57
CA ALA A 71 11.08 -8.70 -5.40
C ALA A 71 10.07 -7.72 -4.77
N SER A 72 8.94 -8.22 -4.25
CA SER A 72 7.93 -7.44 -3.53
C SER A 72 8.50 -6.80 -2.27
N PHE A 73 9.28 -7.55 -1.50
CA PHE A 73 9.94 -7.07 -0.28
C PHE A 73 10.84 -5.86 -0.57
N PHE A 74 11.71 -5.95 -1.58
CA PHE A 74 12.54 -4.82 -1.99
C PHE A 74 11.72 -3.61 -2.47
N SER A 75 10.64 -3.85 -3.21
CA SER A 75 9.74 -2.79 -3.68
C SER A 75 9.07 -2.05 -2.53
N ILE A 76 8.63 -2.78 -1.50
CA ILE A 76 8.01 -2.20 -0.29
C ILE A 76 9.04 -1.38 0.50
N ILE A 77 10.26 -1.89 0.68
CA ILE A 77 11.35 -1.18 1.35
C ILE A 77 11.64 0.15 0.64
N TYR A 78 11.73 0.12 -0.67
CA TYR A 78 11.95 1.33 -1.47
C TYR A 78 10.79 2.32 -1.33
N ALA A 79 9.55 1.84 -1.40
CA ALA A 79 8.36 2.67 -1.31
C ALA A 79 8.24 3.36 0.06
N TYR A 80 8.32 2.61 1.18
CA TYR A 80 8.16 3.21 2.50
C TYR A 80 9.28 4.19 2.85
N SER A 81 10.52 3.87 2.46
CA SER A 81 11.65 4.75 2.75
C SER A 81 11.50 6.13 2.09
N ARG A 82 10.98 6.16 0.86
CA ARG A 82 10.70 7.43 0.16
C ARG A 82 9.51 8.17 0.74
N GLN A 83 8.45 7.48 1.14
CA GLN A 83 7.30 8.12 1.79
C GLN A 83 7.69 8.74 3.13
N ILE A 84 8.43 8.03 3.97
CA ILE A 84 8.92 8.55 5.25
C ILE A 84 9.84 9.75 5.04
N PHE A 85 10.75 9.68 4.05
CA PHE A 85 11.59 10.79 3.67
C PHE A 85 10.76 12.02 3.26
N ALA A 86 9.75 11.85 2.41
CA ALA A 86 8.87 12.94 1.98
C ALA A 86 8.08 13.55 3.15
N LEU A 87 7.48 12.71 4.00
CA LEU A 87 6.75 13.15 5.19
C LEU A 87 7.66 13.90 6.19
N SER A 88 8.91 13.45 6.35
CA SER A 88 9.88 14.13 7.20
C SER A 88 10.29 15.49 6.63
N ARG A 89 10.45 15.60 5.31
CA ARG A 89 10.72 16.90 4.64
C ARG A 89 9.56 17.88 4.79
N ALA A 90 8.32 17.38 4.70
CA ALA A 90 7.12 18.19 4.88
C ALA A 90 6.86 18.59 6.35
N GLY A 91 7.63 18.04 7.30
CA GLY A 91 7.49 18.36 8.73
C GLY A 91 6.50 17.47 9.50
N TYR A 92 5.91 16.47 8.83
CA TYR A 92 5.04 15.50 9.52
C TYR A 92 5.81 14.55 10.44
N LEU A 93 7.06 14.26 10.13
CA LEU A 93 7.95 13.40 10.90
C LEU A 93 9.22 14.16 11.31
N PRO A 94 9.99 13.66 12.29
CA PRO A 94 11.23 14.32 12.71
C PRO A 94 12.20 14.54 11.55
N ARG A 95 12.76 15.74 11.43
CA ARG A 95 13.66 16.13 10.34
C ARG A 95 14.90 15.24 10.18
N LYS A 96 15.31 14.54 11.22
CA LYS A 96 16.41 13.56 11.15
C LYS A 96 16.17 12.44 10.13
N LEU A 97 14.90 12.05 9.92
CA LEU A 97 14.54 11.02 8.94
C LEU A 97 14.70 11.48 7.48
N SER A 98 14.80 12.79 7.23
CA SER A 98 15.07 13.34 5.89
C SER A 98 16.56 13.53 5.59
N GLN A 99 17.46 13.11 6.49
CA GLN A 99 18.89 13.17 6.22
C GLN A 99 19.29 12.06 5.26
N THR A 100 20.04 12.45 4.23
CA THR A 100 20.58 11.52 3.24
C THR A 100 22.08 11.33 3.42
N ASN A 101 22.57 10.15 3.10
CA ASN A 101 24.00 9.87 3.05
C ASN A 101 24.66 10.46 1.78
N LYS A 102 25.98 10.23 1.61
CA LYS A 102 26.75 10.66 0.43
C LYS A 102 26.15 10.13 -0.90
N SER A 103 25.49 8.99 -0.88
CA SER A 103 24.78 8.39 -2.02
C SER A 103 23.34 8.86 -2.18
N LYS A 104 22.93 9.95 -1.49
CA LYS A 104 21.57 10.52 -1.51
C LYS A 104 20.47 9.53 -1.07
N ALA A 105 20.83 8.49 -0.32
CA ALA A 105 19.87 7.53 0.23
C ALA A 105 19.44 7.95 1.65
N PRO A 106 18.13 7.92 1.99
CA PRO A 106 17.63 8.27 3.31
C PRO A 106 17.78 7.09 4.28
N VAL A 107 18.97 6.89 4.82
CA VAL A 107 19.32 5.71 5.63
C VAL A 107 18.44 5.56 6.86
N LEU A 108 18.18 6.64 7.61
CA LEU A 108 17.34 6.56 8.80
C LEU A 108 15.89 6.22 8.48
N ALA A 109 15.35 6.76 7.37
CA ALA A 109 14.00 6.43 6.91
C ALA A 109 13.89 4.97 6.40
N LEU A 110 15.01 4.34 6.07
CA LEU A 110 15.06 2.95 5.66
C LEU A 110 15.22 2.02 6.88
N VAL A 111 16.16 2.33 7.77
CA VAL A 111 16.58 1.42 8.84
C VAL A 111 15.57 1.38 9.99
N ILE A 112 15.05 2.54 10.42
CA ILE A 112 14.16 2.60 11.59
C ILE A 112 12.87 1.77 11.39
N PRO A 113 12.12 1.93 10.28
CA PRO A 113 10.95 1.09 10.04
C PRO A 113 11.33 -0.37 9.78
N GLY A 114 12.50 -0.61 9.18
CA GLY A 114 13.03 -1.95 8.97
C GLY A 114 13.25 -2.70 10.29
N ILE A 115 13.83 -2.06 11.30
CA ILE A 115 14.02 -2.64 12.64
C ILE A 115 12.68 -2.90 13.32
N ILE A 116 11.72 -1.96 13.21
CA ILE A 116 10.37 -2.12 13.76
C ILE A 116 9.68 -3.31 13.08
N GLY A 117 9.70 -3.37 11.76
CA GLY A 117 9.11 -4.47 10.98
C GLY A 117 9.75 -5.82 11.29
N PHE A 118 11.07 -5.86 11.44
CA PHE A 118 11.78 -7.07 11.86
C PHE A 118 11.36 -7.51 13.26
N GLY A 119 11.33 -6.58 14.24
CA GLY A 119 10.86 -6.88 15.59
C GLY A 119 9.42 -7.40 15.62
N LEU A 120 8.52 -6.80 14.84
CA LEU A 120 7.15 -7.27 14.71
C LEU A 120 7.07 -8.65 14.05
N SER A 121 7.93 -8.96 13.08
CA SER A 121 7.95 -10.28 12.43
C SER A 121 8.33 -11.41 13.40
N LEU A 122 9.15 -11.12 14.42
CA LEU A 122 9.54 -12.08 15.46
C LEU A 122 8.38 -12.49 16.38
N THR A 123 7.27 -11.75 16.38
CA THR A 123 6.05 -12.10 17.16
C THR A 123 5.34 -13.33 16.62
N GLY A 124 5.67 -13.79 15.41
CA GLY A 124 5.01 -14.91 14.74
C GLY A 124 3.58 -14.64 14.28
N GLN A 125 3.10 -13.39 14.40
CA GLN A 125 1.73 -12.98 14.02
C GLN A 125 1.69 -12.33 12.63
N GLY A 126 2.35 -12.93 11.65
CA GLY A 126 2.41 -12.39 10.28
C GLY A 126 1.05 -12.13 9.66
N ASP A 127 0.10 -13.04 9.83
CA ASP A 127 -1.26 -12.91 9.30
C ASP A 127 -1.99 -11.69 9.89
N LEU A 128 -1.88 -11.47 11.19
CA LEU A 128 -2.47 -10.30 11.85
C LEU A 128 -1.85 -9.00 11.33
N LEU A 129 -0.51 -8.96 11.15
CA LEU A 129 0.19 -7.79 10.63
C LEU A 129 -0.25 -7.47 9.20
N ILE A 130 -0.43 -8.48 8.35
CA ILE A 130 -0.94 -8.31 6.98
C ILE A 130 -2.37 -7.77 7.01
N LEU A 131 -3.25 -8.34 7.84
CA LEU A 131 -4.63 -7.88 7.96
C LEU A 131 -4.72 -6.42 8.44
N VAL A 132 -3.91 -6.03 9.43
CA VAL A 132 -3.83 -4.63 9.90
C VAL A 132 -3.34 -3.70 8.78
N ALA A 133 -2.34 -4.12 7.99
CA ALA A 133 -1.84 -3.33 6.86
C ALA A 133 -2.91 -3.17 5.76
N VAL A 134 -3.64 -4.23 5.42
CA VAL A 134 -4.75 -4.22 4.45
C VAL A 134 -5.88 -3.32 4.95
N PHE A 135 -6.24 -3.41 6.22
CA PHE A 135 -7.26 -2.54 6.83
C PHE A 135 -6.85 -1.05 6.76
N GLY A 136 -5.59 -0.74 7.05
CA GLY A 136 -5.04 0.61 6.90
C GLY A 136 -5.08 1.11 5.45
N ALA A 137 -4.78 0.25 4.49
CA ALA A 137 -4.87 0.57 3.06
C ALA A 137 -6.32 0.86 2.63
N THR A 138 -7.29 0.07 3.11
CA THR A 138 -8.72 0.30 2.76
C THR A 138 -9.24 1.63 3.31
N ILE A 139 -8.85 2.02 4.53
CA ILE A 139 -9.15 3.36 5.06
C ILE A 139 -8.53 4.46 4.19
N SER A 140 -7.30 4.28 3.76
CA SER A 140 -6.62 5.23 2.86
C SER A 140 -7.36 5.37 1.53
N TYR A 141 -7.91 4.29 0.97
CA TYR A 141 -8.73 4.33 -0.24
C TYR A 141 -10.04 5.11 -0.02
N VAL A 142 -10.71 4.94 1.11
CA VAL A 142 -11.91 5.73 1.46
C VAL A 142 -11.57 7.22 1.46
N LEU A 143 -10.49 7.63 2.15
CA LEU A 143 -10.06 9.02 2.21
C LEU A 143 -9.66 9.57 0.84
N MET A 144 -8.95 8.78 0.05
CA MET A 144 -8.52 9.16 -1.30
C MET A 144 -9.71 9.37 -2.24
N MET A 145 -10.71 8.48 -2.21
CA MET A 145 -11.91 8.62 -3.05
C MET A 145 -12.78 9.79 -2.58
N ALA A 146 -12.94 9.99 -1.28
CA ALA A 146 -13.64 11.14 -0.73
C ALA A 146 -12.94 12.46 -1.10
N ALA A 147 -11.63 12.54 -0.99
CA ALA A 147 -10.85 13.69 -1.40
C ALA A 147 -10.98 13.97 -2.91
N HIS A 148 -10.92 12.93 -3.75
CA HIS A 148 -11.09 13.07 -5.20
C HIS A 148 -12.47 13.61 -5.57
N ILE A 149 -13.54 13.09 -4.97
CA ILE A 149 -14.92 13.56 -5.21
C ILE A 149 -15.06 15.02 -4.76
N THR A 150 -14.59 15.33 -3.55
CA THR A 150 -14.62 16.70 -2.99
C THR A 150 -13.87 17.69 -3.88
N LEU A 151 -12.70 17.33 -4.35
CA LEU A 151 -11.89 18.17 -5.24
C LEU A 151 -12.58 18.39 -6.60
N ARG A 152 -13.26 17.36 -7.11
CA ARG A 152 -14.05 17.50 -8.36
C ARG A 152 -15.23 18.44 -8.24
N ILE A 153 -15.90 18.43 -7.10
CA ILE A 153 -17.05 19.28 -6.82
C ILE A 153 -16.59 20.72 -6.53
N ARG A 154 -15.57 20.89 -5.66
CA ARG A 154 -15.13 22.22 -5.21
C ARG A 154 -14.26 22.97 -6.22
N ARG A 155 -13.48 22.26 -7.05
CA ARG A 155 -12.56 22.83 -8.03
C ARG A 155 -12.80 22.26 -9.45
N PRO A 156 -13.96 22.52 -10.08
CA PRO A 156 -14.30 21.91 -11.39
C PRO A 156 -13.39 22.39 -12.53
N LYS A 157 -12.85 23.62 -12.44
CA LYS A 157 -12.02 24.26 -13.48
C LYS A 157 -10.53 23.94 -13.36
N MET A 158 -10.12 23.16 -12.36
CA MET A 158 -8.71 22.78 -12.18
C MET A 158 -8.21 21.97 -13.38
N GLU A 159 -7.07 22.32 -13.92
CA GLU A 159 -6.41 21.56 -14.98
C GLU A 159 -6.06 20.15 -14.49
N ARG A 160 -6.47 19.15 -15.25
CA ARG A 160 -6.23 17.74 -14.92
C ARG A 160 -5.53 17.06 -16.08
N PRO A 161 -4.29 16.60 -15.90
CA PRO A 161 -3.56 15.86 -16.93
C PRO A 161 -4.26 14.58 -17.35
N TYR A 162 -5.05 14.01 -16.43
CA TYR A 162 -5.87 12.82 -16.65
C TYR A 162 -7.28 13.00 -16.11
N ARG A 163 -8.25 12.58 -16.90
CA ARG A 163 -9.66 12.56 -16.50
C ARG A 163 -10.10 11.11 -16.33
N THR A 164 -10.49 10.75 -15.11
CA THR A 164 -11.02 9.41 -14.79
C THR A 164 -12.23 9.10 -15.66
N PRO A 165 -12.27 7.96 -16.39
CA PRO A 165 -13.46 7.51 -17.12
C PRO A 165 -14.63 7.37 -16.15
N GLY A 166 -15.85 7.82 -16.56
CA GLY A 166 -17.02 7.80 -15.68
C GLY A 166 -17.06 8.86 -14.58
N GLY A 167 -15.99 9.62 -14.38
CA GLY A 167 -15.97 10.81 -13.52
C GLY A 167 -16.29 10.55 -12.05
N ILE A 168 -17.30 11.26 -11.52
CA ILE A 168 -17.74 11.13 -10.11
C ILE A 168 -18.41 9.77 -9.87
N PHE A 169 -19.08 9.22 -10.88
CA PHE A 169 -19.78 7.93 -10.73
C PHE A 169 -18.81 6.78 -10.41
N THR A 170 -17.74 6.64 -11.17
CA THR A 170 -16.73 5.59 -10.91
C THR A 170 -16.01 5.78 -9.59
N SER A 171 -15.71 7.04 -9.22
CA SER A 171 -15.11 7.34 -7.91
C SER A 171 -16.09 7.10 -6.76
N GLY A 172 -17.38 7.34 -6.96
CA GLY A 172 -18.45 7.02 -5.99
C GLY A 172 -18.59 5.52 -5.77
N LEU A 173 -18.60 4.74 -6.87
CA LEU A 173 -18.62 3.28 -6.78
C LEU A 173 -17.38 2.75 -6.05
N ALA A 174 -16.19 3.28 -6.37
CA ALA A 174 -14.96 2.90 -5.67
C ALA A 174 -15.00 3.26 -4.17
N LEU A 175 -15.61 4.41 -3.80
CA LEU A 175 -15.82 4.79 -2.41
C LEU A 175 -16.73 3.79 -1.68
N ILE A 176 -17.84 3.40 -2.31
CA ILE A 176 -18.77 2.41 -1.73
C ILE A 176 -18.06 1.09 -1.51
N LEU A 177 -17.33 0.59 -2.52
CA LEU A 177 -16.56 -0.66 -2.40
C LEU A 177 -15.48 -0.57 -1.32
N ALA A 178 -14.79 0.56 -1.19
CA ALA A 178 -13.81 0.77 -0.12
C ALA A 178 -14.48 0.79 1.26
N CYS A 179 -15.65 1.41 1.41
CA CYS A 179 -16.41 1.36 2.67
C CYS A 179 -16.87 -0.07 3.01
N ILE A 180 -17.34 -0.82 2.02
CA ILE A 180 -17.71 -2.24 2.21
C ILE A 180 -16.47 -3.03 2.65
N ALA A 181 -15.31 -2.81 2.05
CA ALA A 181 -14.08 -3.49 2.44
C ALA A 181 -13.64 -3.15 3.88
N VAL A 182 -13.81 -1.90 4.32
CA VAL A 182 -13.58 -1.51 5.72
C VAL A 182 -14.52 -2.27 6.65
N VAL A 183 -15.83 -2.30 6.35
CA VAL A 183 -16.83 -3.04 7.14
C VAL A 183 -16.51 -4.54 7.16
N ALA A 184 -16.15 -5.11 6.01
CA ALA A 184 -15.73 -6.51 5.95
C ALA A 184 -14.51 -6.78 6.84
N GLY A 185 -13.53 -5.88 6.90
CA GLY A 185 -12.37 -5.98 7.79
C GLY A 185 -12.76 -6.07 9.26
N PHE A 186 -13.81 -5.37 9.70
CA PHE A 186 -14.36 -5.50 11.07
C PHE A 186 -14.95 -6.89 11.35
N LEU A 187 -15.52 -7.52 10.35
CA LEU A 187 -16.18 -8.83 10.50
C LEU A 187 -15.20 -10.01 10.46
N VAL A 188 -14.03 -9.82 9.85
CA VAL A 188 -13.02 -10.88 9.70
C VAL A 188 -12.30 -11.15 11.02
N ASP A 189 -11.73 -10.14 11.66
CA ASP A 189 -11.06 -10.28 12.95
C ASP A 189 -11.11 -8.96 13.74
N PRO A 190 -11.79 -8.92 14.89
CA PRO A 190 -11.85 -7.75 15.76
C PRO A 190 -10.47 -7.25 16.24
N ARG A 191 -9.47 -8.13 16.33
CA ARG A 191 -8.10 -7.76 16.74
C ARG A 191 -7.44 -6.81 15.74
N VAL A 192 -7.78 -6.96 14.45
CA VAL A 192 -7.31 -6.06 13.38
C VAL A 192 -7.76 -4.63 13.63
N VAL A 193 -9.02 -4.48 14.05
CA VAL A 193 -9.61 -3.15 14.33
C VAL A 193 -8.92 -2.51 15.53
N ILE A 194 -8.71 -3.29 16.60
CA ILE A 194 -8.02 -2.79 17.79
C ILE A 194 -6.59 -2.38 17.46
N GLY A 195 -5.85 -3.23 16.73
CA GLY A 195 -4.49 -2.93 16.27
C GLY A 195 -4.43 -1.67 15.41
N ALA A 196 -5.33 -1.55 14.43
CA ALA A 196 -5.42 -0.36 13.59
C ALA A 196 -5.81 0.88 14.41
N ALA A 197 -6.78 0.78 15.31
CA ALA A 197 -7.19 1.89 16.17
C ALA A 197 -6.06 2.40 17.06
N ILE A 198 -5.24 1.50 17.60
CA ILE A 198 -4.05 1.86 18.38
C ILE A 198 -3.06 2.62 17.49
N ILE A 199 -2.73 2.09 16.31
CA ILE A 199 -1.78 2.73 15.40
C ILE A 199 -2.27 4.11 14.97
N TYR A 200 -3.53 4.24 14.54
CA TYR A 200 -4.11 5.52 14.16
C TYR A 200 -4.21 6.48 15.33
N GLY A 201 -4.59 6.00 16.52
CA GLY A 201 -4.64 6.81 17.74
C GLY A 201 -3.27 7.40 18.08
N VAL A 202 -2.23 6.60 18.05
CA VAL A 202 -0.84 7.05 18.27
C VAL A 202 -0.42 8.06 17.19
N LEU A 203 -0.73 7.82 15.92
CA LEU A 203 -0.39 8.75 14.83
C LEU A 203 -1.15 10.07 14.94
N ILE A 204 -2.44 10.04 15.30
CA ILE A 204 -3.26 11.24 15.51
C ILE A 204 -2.73 12.03 16.71
N ALA A 205 -2.43 11.38 17.82
CA ALA A 205 -1.83 12.03 18.99
C ALA A 205 -0.48 12.65 18.64
N TYR A 206 0.39 11.91 17.95
CA TYR A 206 1.67 12.43 17.48
C TYR A 206 1.49 13.65 16.56
N PHE A 207 0.53 13.61 15.64
CA PHE A 207 0.22 14.77 14.79
C PHE A 207 -0.27 15.96 15.61
N ALA A 208 -1.20 15.74 16.54
CA ALA A 208 -1.79 16.81 17.35
C ALA A 208 -0.77 17.50 18.27
N PHE A 209 0.16 16.74 18.85
CA PHE A 209 1.12 17.28 19.82
C PHE A 209 2.44 17.74 19.19
N TYR A 210 2.87 17.11 18.11
CA TYR A 210 4.17 17.39 17.50
C TYR A 210 4.06 17.97 16.09
N SER A 211 3.49 17.20 15.12
CA SER A 211 3.63 17.51 13.70
C SER A 211 2.98 18.83 13.30
N ARG A 212 1.81 19.14 13.84
CA ARG A 212 1.08 20.37 13.47
C ARG A 212 1.88 21.66 13.70
N HIS A 213 2.86 21.62 14.62
CA HIS A 213 3.71 22.78 14.95
C HIS A 213 5.00 22.82 14.13
N HIS A 214 5.30 21.77 13.37
CA HIS A 214 6.55 21.62 12.62
C HIS A 214 6.33 21.51 11.11
N LEU A 215 5.09 21.69 10.64
CA LEU A 215 4.79 21.69 9.21
C LEU A 215 5.56 22.80 8.51
N VAL A 216 6.19 22.46 7.38
CA VAL A 216 7.00 23.39 6.58
C VAL A 216 6.10 24.29 5.71
N ALA A 217 4.95 23.76 5.30
CA ALA A 217 3.98 24.47 4.48
C ALA A 217 2.55 24.17 4.97
N GLY A 218 1.67 25.16 4.94
CA GLY A 218 0.28 25.00 5.35
C GLY A 218 -0.58 24.23 4.35
N THR A 219 -0.16 24.24 3.06
CA THR A 219 -0.84 23.53 1.96
C THR A 219 0.17 22.86 1.04
N PRO A 220 -0.22 21.74 0.36
CA PRO A 220 0.64 21.11 -0.66
C PRO A 220 1.00 22.05 -1.83
N GLU A 221 0.17 23.05 -2.10
CA GLU A 221 0.40 24.06 -3.15
C GLU A 221 1.58 24.98 -2.78
N GLU A 222 1.70 25.33 -1.50
CA GLU A 222 2.83 26.15 -0.99
C GLU A 222 4.14 25.34 -0.98
N GLU A 223 4.07 24.05 -0.65
CA GLU A 223 5.24 23.16 -0.72
C GLU A 223 5.74 23.04 -2.15
N PHE A 224 4.84 22.87 -3.12
CA PHE A 224 5.19 22.77 -4.53
C PHE A 224 5.79 24.08 -5.07
N ALA A 225 5.22 25.22 -4.68
CA ALA A 225 5.75 26.54 -5.04
C ALA A 225 7.13 26.78 -4.41
N ALA A 226 7.36 26.36 -3.18
CA ALA A 226 8.66 26.47 -2.52
C ALA A 226 9.72 25.58 -3.17
N ILE A 227 9.35 24.37 -3.61
CA ILE A 227 10.25 23.48 -4.36
C ILE A 227 10.62 24.10 -5.72
N GLN A 228 9.63 24.62 -6.47
CA GLN A 228 9.88 25.28 -7.75
C GLN A 228 10.75 26.52 -7.61
N ALA A 229 10.53 27.34 -6.57
CA ALA A 229 11.37 28.51 -6.30
C ALA A 229 12.81 28.12 -5.96
N ALA A 230 12.99 27.02 -5.18
CA ALA A 230 14.31 26.50 -4.86
C ALA A 230 15.04 25.92 -6.10
N GLU A 231 14.32 25.24 -6.98
CA GLU A 231 14.87 24.74 -8.25
C GLU A 231 15.24 25.88 -9.21
N ALA A 232 14.41 26.92 -9.30
CA ALA A 232 14.69 28.11 -10.11
C ALA A 232 15.91 28.91 -9.61
N ALA A 233 16.19 28.87 -8.31
CA ALA A 233 17.37 29.52 -7.72
C ALA A 233 18.68 28.74 -7.94
N LEU A 234 18.60 27.49 -8.41
CA LEU A 234 19.76 26.63 -8.73
C LEU A 234 20.19 26.70 -10.21
N HIS A 235 19.41 27.39 -11.05
CA HIS A 235 19.67 27.67 -12.46
C HIS A 235 19.89 29.16 -12.69
#